data_3c7cb4067dd43a8d4c5cda8eadcb6264
#
_entry.id   3c7cb4067dd43a8d4c5cda8eadcb6264
#
_cell.length_a   1.000
_cell.length_b   1.000
_cell.length_c   1.000
_cell.angle_alpha   90.00
_cell.angle_beta   90.00
_cell.angle_gamma   90.00
#
_symmetry.space_group_name_H-M   'P 1'
#
loop_
_entity.id
_entity.type
_entity.pdbx_description
1 polymer ?
#
loop_
_entity_poly.entity_id
_entity_poly.type
_entity_poly.pdbx_seq_one_letter_code
_entity_poly.pdbx_strand_id
1 'polypeptide(L)'
;WYDGKPCLHEALENGFLEASNTKDVKFACMWTNHPWYVLYPTKRTDGKNAYPPSFDAPDFSKEECWKSLSYIISRYCHLENYWRIDGKPVICIWDARRLESKLGVAGVKDYTSM
;
A
#
# COMPACT_ATOMS: atom_id res chain seq x y z
N TRP A 1 -0.76 -4.44 0.35
CA TRP A 1 0.27 -5.43 0.65
C TRP A 1 0.09 -5.95 2.06
N TYR A 2 -0.09 -7.22 2.21
CA TYR A 2 -0.36 -7.82 3.49
C TYR A 2 0.32 -9.19 3.58
N ASP A 3 0.98 -9.46 4.72
CA ASP A 3 1.70 -10.73 4.97
C ASP A 3 2.62 -11.16 3.81
N GLY A 4 3.41 -10.19 3.31
CA GLY A 4 4.32 -10.42 2.18
C GLY A 4 3.65 -10.66 0.83
N LYS A 5 2.33 -10.43 0.70
CA LYS A 5 1.56 -10.68 -0.52
C LYS A 5 0.72 -9.48 -0.93
N PRO A 6 0.42 -9.33 -2.24
CA PRO A 6 -0.59 -8.37 -2.69
C PRO A 6 -1.94 -8.69 -2.07
N CYS A 7 -2.69 -7.64 -1.72
CA CYS A 7 -4.01 -7.77 -1.15
C CYS A 7 -4.94 -6.74 -1.77
N LEU A 8 -6.17 -7.14 -2.08
CA LEU A 8 -7.20 -6.31 -2.70
C LEU A 8 -6.77 -5.64 -4.03
N HIS A 9 -5.91 -6.32 -4.78
CA HIS A 9 -5.40 -5.80 -6.06
C HIS A 9 -6.33 -6.11 -7.23
N GLU A 10 -7.28 -7.05 -7.08
CA GLU A 10 -8.18 -7.48 -8.14
C GLU A 10 -9.07 -6.35 -8.66
N ALA A 11 -9.49 -5.43 -7.80
CA ALA A 11 -10.28 -4.27 -8.23
C ALA A 11 -9.49 -3.36 -9.19
N LEU A 12 -8.19 -3.23 -8.96
CA LEU A 12 -7.30 -2.52 -9.88
C LEU A 12 -7.04 -3.34 -11.15
N GLU A 13 -6.62 -4.59 -11.01
CA GLU A 13 -6.16 -5.42 -12.13
C GLU A 13 -7.32 -5.90 -13.02
N ASN A 14 -8.39 -6.46 -12.42
CA ASN A 14 -9.51 -7.05 -13.16
C ASN A 14 -10.68 -6.07 -13.39
N GLY A 15 -10.60 -4.89 -12.80
CA GLY A 15 -11.61 -3.85 -12.97
C GLY A 15 -11.06 -2.64 -13.71
N PHE A 16 -10.32 -1.78 -13.02
CA PHE A 16 -9.86 -0.52 -13.57
C PHE A 16 -8.95 -0.69 -14.80
N LEU A 17 -7.95 -1.57 -14.75
CA LEU A 17 -7.00 -1.74 -15.86
C LEU A 17 -7.61 -2.43 -17.08
N GLU A 18 -8.67 -3.21 -16.90
CA GLU A 18 -9.40 -3.87 -17.98
C GLU A 18 -10.52 -3.00 -18.59
N ALA A 19 -10.82 -1.84 -17.99
CA ALA A 19 -11.84 -0.94 -18.50
C ALA A 19 -11.43 -0.34 -19.85
N SER A 20 -12.37 -0.25 -20.79
CA SER A 20 -12.13 0.27 -22.14
C SER A 20 -11.60 1.72 -22.20
N ASN A 21 -11.91 2.50 -21.14
CA ASN A 21 -11.49 3.89 -21.00
C ASN A 21 -10.36 4.08 -19.96
N THR A 22 -9.67 3.02 -19.55
CA THR A 22 -8.63 3.10 -18.51
C THR A 22 -7.52 4.09 -18.87
N LYS A 23 -7.21 4.23 -20.16
CA LYS A 23 -6.15 5.15 -20.65
C LYS A 23 -6.48 6.63 -20.47
N ASP A 24 -7.75 6.95 -20.31
CA ASP A 24 -8.22 8.34 -20.13
C ASP A 24 -8.05 8.82 -18.68
N VAL A 25 -7.76 7.91 -17.75
CA VAL A 25 -7.65 8.19 -16.32
C VAL A 25 -6.27 7.81 -15.81
N LYS A 26 -5.58 8.77 -15.23
CA LYS A 26 -4.31 8.50 -14.53
C LYS A 26 -4.57 7.97 -13.13
N PHE A 27 -3.70 7.07 -12.68
CA PHE A 27 -3.78 6.50 -11.33
C PHE A 27 -2.40 6.41 -10.68
N ALA A 28 -2.38 6.35 -9.36
CA ALA A 28 -1.20 6.03 -8.57
C ALA A 28 -1.58 5.03 -7.49
N CYS A 29 -0.64 4.20 -7.07
CA CYS A 29 -0.86 3.28 -5.97
C CYS A 29 -0.62 3.95 -4.62
N MET A 30 -1.43 3.57 -3.63
CA MET A 30 -1.23 3.95 -2.24
C MET A 30 -1.00 2.69 -1.41
N TRP A 31 0.13 2.64 -0.72
CA TRP A 31 0.36 1.60 0.27
C TRP A 31 -0.30 1.96 1.59
N THR A 32 -1.33 1.18 1.96
CA THR A 32 -2.05 1.32 3.22
C THR A 32 -1.32 0.56 4.32
N ASN A 33 -0.31 1.19 4.89
CA ASN A 33 0.60 0.62 5.87
C ASN A 33 0.05 0.69 7.31
N HIS A 34 -1.13 0.15 7.54
CA HIS A 34 -1.76 0.09 8.86
C HIS A 34 -2.27 -1.31 9.19
N PRO A 35 -2.48 -1.65 10.47
CA PRO A 35 -3.09 -2.92 10.85
C PRO A 35 -4.50 -3.04 10.27
N TRP A 36 -4.86 -4.23 9.87
CA TRP A 36 -6.22 -4.53 9.45
C TRP A 36 -7.06 -4.96 10.64
N TYR A 37 -8.32 -4.54 10.64
CA TYR A 37 -9.27 -4.84 11.69
C TYR A 37 -10.45 -5.62 11.12
N VAL A 38 -10.96 -6.61 11.86
CA VAL A 38 -12.22 -7.27 11.53
C VAL A 38 -13.36 -6.31 11.86
N LEU A 39 -13.97 -5.74 10.83
CA LEU A 39 -15.05 -4.79 11.00
C LEU A 39 -16.43 -5.44 11.04
N TYR A 40 -16.58 -6.63 10.44
CA TYR A 40 -17.87 -7.33 10.34
C TYR A 40 -17.67 -8.84 10.12
N PRO A 41 -18.47 -9.72 10.74
CA PRO A 41 -19.54 -9.47 11.73
C PRO A 41 -19.03 -9.54 13.18
N THR A 42 -18.19 -8.67 13.61
CA THR A 42 -17.59 -8.69 14.95
C THR A 42 -18.55 -8.16 16.00
N LYS A 43 -18.73 -8.91 17.09
CA LYS A 43 -19.35 -8.37 18.29
C LYS A 43 -18.41 -7.28 18.84
N ARG A 44 -18.98 -6.10 19.07
CA ARG A 44 -18.29 -5.01 19.74
C ARG A 44 -17.88 -5.49 21.12
N THR A 45 -16.60 -5.62 21.38
CA THR A 45 -16.10 -5.94 22.71
C THR A 45 -16.17 -4.68 23.56
N ASP A 46 -16.76 -4.82 24.75
CA ASP A 46 -17.12 -3.70 25.62
C ASP A 46 -15.99 -2.71 25.86
N GLY A 47 -16.11 -1.57 25.25
CA GLY A 47 -15.72 -0.27 25.77
C GLY A 47 -14.28 0.19 25.60
N LYS A 48 -13.27 -0.63 25.27
CA LYS A 48 -11.88 -0.13 25.22
C LYS A 48 -11.11 -0.36 23.93
N ASN A 49 -11.43 -1.39 23.16
CA ASN A 49 -10.91 -1.58 21.80
C ASN A 49 -12.02 -2.22 20.98
N ALA A 50 -12.71 -1.40 20.22
CA ALA A 50 -13.91 -1.83 19.51
C ALA A 50 -13.65 -2.94 18.48
N TYR A 51 -12.41 -3.09 18.01
CA TYR A 51 -12.05 -4.02 16.96
C TYR A 51 -10.64 -4.58 17.23
N PRO A 52 -10.51 -5.86 17.62
CA PRO A 52 -9.20 -6.48 17.64
C PRO A 52 -8.60 -6.45 16.22
N PRO A 53 -7.28 -6.30 16.06
CA PRO A 53 -6.65 -6.48 14.77
C PRO A 53 -7.02 -7.86 14.23
N SER A 54 -7.49 -7.92 13.00
CA SER A 54 -7.86 -9.19 12.34
C SER A 54 -6.63 -10.02 12.00
N PHE A 55 -5.52 -9.35 11.91
CA PHE A 55 -4.24 -9.87 11.51
C PHE A 55 -3.14 -9.09 12.22
N ASP A 56 -2.00 -9.69 12.40
CA ASP A 56 -0.84 -9.00 12.91
C ASP A 56 -0.54 -7.75 12.06
N ALA A 57 0.00 -6.73 12.70
CA ALA A 57 0.41 -5.53 11.98
C ALA A 57 1.42 -5.94 10.88
N PRO A 58 1.34 -5.32 9.69
CA PRO A 58 2.30 -5.59 8.65
C PRO A 58 3.72 -5.53 9.20
N ASP A 59 4.56 -6.47 8.82
CA ASP A 59 5.97 -6.37 9.13
C ASP A 59 6.56 -5.16 8.39
N PHE A 60 7.12 -4.24 9.15
CA PHE A 60 7.79 -3.06 8.64
C PHE A 60 9.30 -3.25 8.54
N SER A 61 9.77 -4.49 8.46
CA SER A 61 11.17 -4.71 8.14
C SER A 61 11.52 -4.02 6.81
N LYS A 62 12.75 -3.60 6.69
CA LYS A 62 13.25 -3.00 5.44
C LYS A 62 12.96 -3.94 4.24
N GLU A 63 13.06 -5.22 4.46
CA GLU A 63 12.84 -6.25 3.45
C GLU A 63 11.37 -6.31 2.98
N GLU A 64 10.41 -6.27 3.90
CA GLU A 64 8.98 -6.27 3.54
C GLU A 64 8.56 -4.96 2.86
N CYS A 65 9.10 -3.82 3.31
CA CYS A 65 8.91 -2.55 2.64
C CYS A 65 9.44 -2.59 1.20
N TRP A 66 10.61 -3.19 0.99
CA TRP A 66 11.19 -3.39 -0.34
C TRP A 66 10.35 -4.29 -1.23
N LYS A 67 9.83 -5.39 -0.72
CA LYS A 67 8.96 -6.29 -1.48
C LYS A 67 7.71 -5.58 -1.97
N SER A 68 7.04 -4.83 -1.09
CA SER A 68 5.83 -4.09 -1.45
C SER A 68 6.09 -3.02 -2.51
N LEU A 69 7.19 -2.27 -2.35
CA LEU A 69 7.55 -1.24 -3.33
C LEU A 69 7.95 -1.84 -4.67
N SER A 70 8.80 -2.87 -4.66
CA SER A 70 9.24 -3.57 -5.87
C SER A 70 8.07 -4.16 -6.64
N TYR A 71 7.05 -4.68 -5.93
CA TYR A 71 5.83 -5.15 -6.56
C TYR A 71 5.10 -4.02 -7.30
N ILE A 72 4.87 -2.87 -6.63
CA ILE A 72 4.19 -1.72 -7.25
C ILE A 72 4.99 -1.21 -8.47
N ILE A 73 6.30 -1.08 -8.34
CA ILE A 73 7.16 -0.60 -9.40
C ILE A 73 7.11 -1.53 -10.62
N SER A 74 7.34 -2.82 -10.40
CA SER A 74 7.40 -3.80 -11.49
C SER A 74 6.05 -4.02 -12.15
N ARG A 75 4.96 -3.95 -11.40
CA ARG A 75 3.63 -4.28 -11.89
C ARG A 75 2.91 -3.11 -12.53
N TYR A 76 3.06 -1.89 -12.01
CA TYR A 76 2.21 -0.76 -12.41
C TYR A 76 2.97 0.46 -12.91
N CYS A 77 4.17 0.76 -12.39
CA CYS A 77 4.84 2.01 -12.72
C CYS A 77 5.26 2.16 -14.18
N HIS A 78 5.30 1.08 -14.95
CA HIS A 78 5.60 1.13 -16.39
C HIS A 78 4.37 1.47 -17.25
N LEU A 79 3.15 1.38 -16.71
CA LEU A 79 1.93 1.64 -17.47
C LEU A 79 1.85 3.10 -17.90
N GLU A 80 1.31 3.33 -19.11
CA GLU A 80 1.24 4.66 -19.74
C GLU A 80 0.40 5.65 -18.92
N ASN A 81 -0.68 5.17 -18.33
CA ASN A 81 -1.59 5.95 -17.50
C ASN A 81 -1.20 6.00 -16.02
N TYR A 82 -0.04 5.44 -15.63
CA TYR A 82 0.45 5.62 -14.27
C TYR A 82 0.88 7.07 -14.04
N TRP A 83 0.43 7.67 -12.94
CA TRP A 83 0.70 9.07 -12.65
C TRP A 83 2.19 9.31 -12.36
N ARG A 84 2.74 10.33 -13.02
CA ARG A 84 4.13 10.77 -12.85
C ARG A 84 4.20 12.26 -12.62
N ILE A 85 5.17 12.67 -11.83
CA ILE A 85 5.59 14.06 -11.66
C ILE A 85 7.05 14.14 -12.13
N ASP A 86 7.34 15.02 -13.05
CA ASP A 86 8.69 15.18 -13.67
C ASP A 86 9.28 13.84 -14.16
N GLY A 87 8.43 13.02 -14.80
CA GLY A 87 8.79 11.70 -15.32
C GLY A 87 8.92 10.59 -14.29
N LYS A 88 8.84 10.89 -12.99
CA LYS A 88 8.96 9.93 -11.90
C LYS A 88 7.59 9.41 -11.46
N PRO A 89 7.43 8.10 -11.25
CA PRO A 89 6.17 7.54 -10.79
C PRO A 89 5.85 7.99 -9.36
N VAL A 90 4.57 8.28 -9.11
CA VAL A 90 4.08 8.67 -7.79
C VAL A 90 3.59 7.44 -7.02
N ILE A 91 4.14 7.21 -5.85
CA ILE A 91 3.65 6.21 -4.91
C ILE A 91 3.26 6.91 -3.61
N CYS A 92 2.04 6.66 -3.14
CA CYS A 92 1.54 7.23 -1.91
C CYS A 92 1.72 6.26 -0.73
N ILE A 93 1.93 6.82 0.44
CA ILE A 93 2.01 6.07 1.71
C ILE A 93 0.96 6.65 2.64
N TRP A 94 0.09 5.80 3.18
CA TRP A 94 -1.01 6.22 4.04
C TRP A 94 -0.52 6.84 5.35
N ASP A 95 0.37 6.16 6.06
CA ASP A 95 0.89 6.61 7.36
C ASP A 95 2.42 6.74 7.32
N ALA A 96 2.88 7.92 6.91
CA ALA A 96 4.31 8.23 6.84
C ALA A 96 4.97 8.25 8.24
N ARG A 97 4.24 8.66 9.28
CA ARG A 97 4.79 8.68 10.66
C ARG A 97 5.07 7.27 11.17
N ARG A 98 4.17 6.35 10.86
CA ARG A 98 4.36 4.95 11.22
C ARG A 98 5.56 4.36 10.49
N LEU A 99 5.73 4.64 9.22
CA LEU A 99 6.90 4.21 8.45
C LEU A 99 8.19 4.76 9.07
N GLU A 100 8.22 6.05 9.37
CA GLU A 100 9.36 6.70 10.01
C GLU A 100 9.67 6.12 11.39
N SER A 101 8.65 5.85 12.21
CA SER A 101 8.83 5.27 13.55
C SER A 101 9.46 3.88 13.51
N LYS A 102 9.30 3.14 12.41
CA LYS A 102 9.82 1.78 12.23
C LYS A 102 11.18 1.73 11.53
N LEU A 103 11.36 2.55 10.52
CA LEU A 103 12.59 2.56 9.70
C LEU A 103 13.59 3.64 10.13
N GLY A 104 13.13 4.62 10.90
CA GLY A 104 13.90 5.85 11.16
C GLY A 104 14.00 6.74 9.92
N VAL A 105 14.46 7.96 10.11
CA VAL A 105 14.63 8.95 9.02
C VAL A 105 15.55 8.44 7.90
N ALA A 106 16.64 7.77 8.27
CA ALA A 106 17.58 7.22 7.29
C ALA A 106 16.93 6.11 6.44
N GLY A 107 16.21 5.19 7.10
CA GLY A 107 15.50 4.12 6.38
C GLY A 107 14.40 4.63 5.47
N VAL A 108 13.68 5.69 5.86
CA VAL A 108 12.70 6.33 4.98
C VAL A 108 13.36 6.98 3.77
N LYS A 109 14.50 7.66 3.96
CA LYS A 109 15.27 8.23 2.84
C LYS A 109 15.75 7.15 1.87
N ASP A 110 16.29 6.06 2.38
CA ASP A 110 16.69 4.90 1.55
C ASP A 110 15.50 4.38 0.75
N TYR A 111 14.34 4.23 1.39
CA TYR A 111 13.11 3.75 0.76
C TYR A 111 12.60 4.69 -0.34
N THR A 112 12.73 6.00 -0.17
CA THR A 112 12.23 6.99 -1.14
C THR A 112 13.24 7.37 -2.21
N SER A 113 14.48 6.92 -2.11
CA SER A 113 15.54 7.17 -3.11
C SER A 113 15.69 6.05 -4.14
N MET A 114 14.83 5.05 -4.08
CA MET A 114 14.73 3.95 -5.03
C MET A 114 14.00 4.35 -6.29
#